data_9db7844f77e2e97a9217b67bd55880d6
#
_entry.id   9db7844f77e2e97a9217b67bd55880d6
#
_cell.length_a   1.000
_cell.length_b   1.000
_cell.length_c   1.000
_cell.angle_alpha   90.00
_cell.angle_beta   90.00
_cell.angle_gamma   90.00
#
_symmetry.space_group_name_H-M   'P 1'
#
loop_
_entity.id
_entity.type
_entity.pdbx_description
1 polymer ?
#
loop_
_entity_poly.entity_id
_entity_poly.type
_entity_poly.pdbx_seq_one_letter_code
_entity_poly.pdbx_strand_id
1 'polypeptide(L)'
;MYAYLKLLFNICLFSKVPQEIPHSNQLLRLTTLFYALISYLLIQLSTDSLSALLQVATELIITFSFVALMLVMAKKIPRFVQTTSTLLGTDALISALAIPVLSMLHQDASNMPAVFIMLALMLWNWLVTAHIIRHALNKSFSFALGIAFLYVFFASQIMGLIFPVSPVS
;
A
#
# COMPACT_ATOMS: atom_id res chain seq x y z
N MET A 1 -2.46 20.65 1.65
CA MET A 1 -1.96 19.59 0.74
C MET A 1 -0.46 19.37 0.86
N TYR A 2 0.38 20.38 0.56
CA TYR A 2 1.86 20.23 0.60
C TYR A 2 2.39 19.67 1.92
N ALA A 3 1.95 20.20 3.05
CA ALA A 3 2.37 19.73 4.38
C ALA A 3 2.03 18.25 4.63
N TYR A 4 0.88 17.78 4.13
CA TYR A 4 0.47 16.38 4.24
C TYR A 4 1.33 15.46 3.37
N LEU A 5 1.58 15.80 2.11
CA LEU A 5 2.48 15.04 1.24
C LEU A 5 3.90 14.97 1.81
N LYS A 6 4.40 16.08 2.33
CA LYS A 6 5.70 16.13 3.02
C LYS A 6 5.74 15.20 4.25
N LEU A 7 4.64 15.14 4.99
CA LEU A 7 4.52 14.26 6.16
C LEU A 7 4.53 12.79 5.73
N LEU A 8 3.75 12.40 4.72
CA LEU A 8 3.75 11.05 4.15
C LEU A 8 5.16 10.65 3.65
N PHE A 9 5.81 11.55 2.92
CA PHE A 9 7.18 11.30 2.44
C PHE A 9 8.17 11.07 3.60
N ASN A 10 8.08 11.88 4.67
CA ASN A 10 8.91 11.70 5.86
C ASN A 10 8.59 10.38 6.59
N ILE A 11 7.35 9.89 6.55
CA ILE A 11 6.99 8.57 7.08
C ILE A 11 7.61 7.46 6.23
N CYS A 12 7.60 7.58 4.90
CA CYS A 12 8.29 6.66 4.01
C CYS A 12 9.80 6.59 4.29
N LEU A 13 10.40 7.68 4.78
CA LEU A 13 11.81 7.76 5.20
C LEU A 13 12.05 7.42 6.67
N PHE A 14 11.05 6.88 7.38
CA PHE A 14 11.11 6.51 8.80
C PHE A 14 11.42 7.68 9.77
N SER A 15 11.34 8.92 9.28
CA SER A 15 11.66 10.12 10.06
C SER A 15 10.49 10.62 10.89
N LYS A 16 9.27 10.22 10.56
CA LYS A 16 8.02 10.62 11.20
C LYS A 16 7.13 9.42 11.51
N VAL A 17 6.15 9.62 12.39
CA VAL A 17 5.25 8.56 12.84
C VAL A 17 3.82 8.79 12.34
N PRO A 18 3.03 7.72 12.11
CA PRO A 18 1.65 7.82 11.62
C PRO A 18 0.74 8.68 12.49
N GLN A 19 1.01 8.79 13.79
CA GLN A 19 0.22 9.56 14.73
C GLN A 19 0.32 11.08 14.53
N GLU A 20 1.29 11.56 13.76
CA GLU A 20 1.41 12.98 13.39
C GLU A 20 0.39 13.37 12.30
N ILE A 21 -0.24 12.39 11.63
CA ILE A 21 -1.29 12.66 10.66
C ILE A 21 -2.56 13.13 11.39
N PRO A 22 -3.17 14.25 10.96
CA PRO A 22 -4.42 14.74 11.53
C PRO A 22 -5.54 13.69 11.43
N HIS A 23 -6.32 13.55 12.49
CA HIS A 23 -7.51 12.70 12.49
C HIS A 23 -8.62 13.41 11.70
N SER A 24 -8.72 13.19 10.40
CA SER A 24 -9.67 13.83 9.50
C SER A 24 -10.26 12.84 8.51
N ASN A 25 -11.58 12.69 8.51
CA ASN A 25 -12.30 11.86 7.55
C ASN A 25 -12.19 12.42 6.11
N GLN A 26 -12.06 13.74 5.96
CA GLN A 26 -11.83 14.35 4.64
C GLN A 26 -10.46 13.94 4.08
N LEU A 27 -9.46 13.92 4.95
CA LEU A 27 -8.12 13.49 4.58
C LEU A 27 -8.10 12.01 4.19
N LEU A 28 -8.79 11.15 4.94
CA LEU A 28 -8.93 9.73 4.59
C LEU A 28 -9.57 9.56 3.21
N ARG A 29 -10.68 10.25 2.93
CA ARG A 29 -11.35 10.19 1.62
C ARG A 29 -10.42 10.61 0.47
N LEU A 30 -9.73 11.74 0.66
CA LEU A 30 -8.79 12.27 -0.35
C LEU A 30 -7.64 11.28 -0.60
N THR A 31 -7.08 10.71 0.46
CA THR A 31 -5.99 9.73 0.35
C THR A 31 -6.47 8.44 -0.32
N THR A 32 -7.68 7.98 0.02
CA THR A 32 -8.29 6.80 -0.64
C THR A 32 -8.50 7.04 -2.13
N LEU A 33 -8.98 8.22 -2.54
CA LEU A 33 -9.12 8.57 -3.95
C LEU A 33 -7.76 8.65 -4.65
N PHE A 34 -6.77 9.25 -4.01
CA PHE A 34 -5.42 9.33 -4.57
C PHE A 34 -4.78 7.94 -4.73
N TYR A 35 -4.91 7.08 -3.72
CA TYR A 35 -4.48 5.69 -3.80
C TYR A 35 -5.20 4.94 -4.93
N ALA A 36 -6.53 5.03 -4.99
CA ALA A 36 -7.33 4.37 -6.02
C ALA A 36 -6.92 4.79 -7.43
N LEU A 37 -6.62 6.09 -7.64
CA LEU A 37 -6.15 6.60 -8.93
C LEU A 37 -4.79 6.00 -9.31
N ILE A 38 -3.83 6.02 -8.39
CA ILE A 38 -2.47 5.51 -8.66
C ILE A 38 -2.50 3.99 -8.89
N SER A 39 -3.19 3.22 -8.03
CA SER A 39 -3.35 1.78 -8.19
C SER A 39 -4.06 1.42 -9.49
N TYR A 40 -5.11 2.17 -9.85
CA TYR A 40 -5.80 1.96 -11.13
C TYR A 40 -4.86 2.16 -12.33
N LEU A 41 -4.10 3.25 -12.36
CA LEU A 41 -3.13 3.50 -13.42
C LEU A 41 -2.06 2.40 -13.51
N LEU A 42 -1.61 1.90 -12.35
CA LEU A 42 -0.61 0.84 -12.30
C LEU A 42 -1.15 -0.49 -12.83
N ILE A 43 -2.35 -0.89 -12.38
CA ILE A 43 -2.97 -2.16 -12.75
C ILE A 43 -3.43 -2.14 -14.22
N GLN A 44 -3.91 -1.00 -14.70
CA GLN A 44 -4.34 -0.84 -16.11
C GLN A 44 -3.20 -1.04 -17.11
N LEU A 45 -1.94 -0.95 -16.71
CA LEU A 45 -0.81 -1.30 -17.57
C LEU A 45 -0.80 -2.78 -17.96
N SER A 46 -1.42 -3.66 -17.15
CA SER A 46 -1.37 -5.12 -17.31
C SER A 46 -2.73 -5.76 -17.58
N THR A 47 -3.84 -5.03 -17.33
CA THR A 47 -5.20 -5.58 -17.41
C THR A 47 -6.16 -4.57 -18.04
N ASP A 48 -7.36 -5.06 -18.44
CA ASP A 48 -8.43 -4.21 -18.93
C ASP A 48 -9.01 -3.30 -17.84
N SER A 49 -9.64 -2.19 -18.27
CA SER A 49 -10.11 -1.14 -17.36
C SER A 49 -11.13 -1.61 -16.31
N LEU A 50 -12.01 -2.56 -16.67
CA LEU A 50 -13.01 -3.08 -15.74
C LEU A 50 -12.36 -3.95 -14.68
N SER A 51 -11.50 -4.87 -15.09
CA SER A 51 -10.73 -5.73 -14.16
C SER A 51 -9.82 -4.89 -13.26
N ALA A 52 -9.17 -3.85 -13.77
CA ALA A 52 -8.37 -2.93 -12.99
C ALA A 52 -9.21 -2.23 -11.89
N LEU A 53 -10.41 -1.76 -12.22
CA LEU A 53 -11.31 -1.12 -11.27
C LEU A 53 -11.74 -2.09 -10.15
N LEU A 54 -12.10 -3.34 -10.52
CA LEU A 54 -12.48 -4.37 -9.56
C LEU A 54 -11.32 -4.77 -8.66
N GLN A 55 -10.10 -4.85 -9.19
CA GLN A 55 -8.89 -5.13 -8.41
C GLN A 55 -8.63 -4.03 -7.39
N VAL A 56 -8.66 -2.76 -7.79
CA VAL A 56 -8.50 -1.62 -6.86
C VAL A 56 -9.57 -1.62 -5.77
N ALA A 57 -10.82 -1.89 -6.11
CA ALA A 57 -11.90 -1.98 -5.12
C ALA A 57 -11.63 -3.12 -4.11
N THR A 58 -11.17 -4.27 -4.59
CA THR A 58 -10.81 -5.42 -3.75
C THR A 58 -9.63 -5.10 -2.85
N GLU A 59 -8.55 -4.47 -3.36
CA GLU A 59 -7.41 -4.02 -2.56
C GLU A 59 -7.81 -3.06 -1.44
N LEU A 60 -8.69 -2.10 -1.73
CA LEU A 60 -9.21 -1.19 -0.73
C LEU A 60 -9.99 -1.94 0.36
N ILE A 61 -10.87 -2.88 -0.02
CA ILE A 61 -11.63 -3.69 0.95
C ILE A 61 -10.68 -4.50 1.83
N ILE A 62 -9.67 -5.14 1.26
CA ILE A 62 -8.67 -5.91 2.00
C ILE A 62 -7.92 -4.99 2.98
N THR A 63 -7.46 -3.83 2.54
CA THR A 63 -6.71 -2.88 3.36
C THR A 63 -7.55 -2.34 4.52
N PHE A 64 -8.79 -1.88 4.25
CA PHE A 64 -9.69 -1.39 5.29
C PHE A 64 -10.03 -2.49 6.30
N SER A 65 -10.33 -3.71 5.83
CA SER A 65 -10.66 -4.85 6.68
C SER A 65 -9.47 -5.27 7.55
N PHE A 66 -8.27 -5.32 6.97
CA PHE A 66 -7.04 -5.64 7.69
C PHE A 66 -6.75 -4.63 8.80
N VAL A 67 -6.78 -3.32 8.48
CA VAL A 67 -6.52 -2.27 9.47
C VAL A 67 -7.58 -2.29 10.58
N ALA A 68 -8.86 -2.46 10.23
CA ALA A 68 -9.93 -2.56 11.20
C ALA A 68 -9.72 -3.77 12.13
N LEU A 69 -9.50 -4.95 11.59
CA LEU A 69 -9.28 -6.18 12.36
C LEU A 69 -8.07 -6.04 13.30
N MET A 70 -6.95 -5.58 12.76
CA MET A 70 -5.71 -5.39 13.52
C MET A 70 -5.90 -4.43 14.70
N LEU A 71 -6.60 -3.29 14.49
CA LEU A 71 -6.84 -2.29 15.54
C LEU A 71 -7.92 -2.71 16.53
N VAL A 72 -8.93 -3.49 16.11
CA VAL A 72 -9.92 -4.10 17.01
C VAL A 72 -9.22 -5.07 17.97
N MET A 73 -8.40 -5.97 17.45
CA MET A 73 -7.64 -6.93 18.26
C MET A 73 -6.70 -6.24 19.25
N ALA A 74 -6.12 -5.10 18.85
CA ALA A 74 -5.24 -4.30 19.70
C ALA A 74 -5.99 -3.32 20.63
N LYS A 75 -7.32 -3.24 20.55
CA LYS A 75 -8.16 -2.26 21.29
C LYS A 75 -7.75 -0.80 21.02
N LYS A 76 -7.38 -0.49 19.76
CA LYS A 76 -6.89 0.82 19.31
C LYS A 76 -7.70 1.41 18.14
N ILE A 77 -8.99 1.10 18.06
CA ILE A 77 -9.92 1.57 17.02
C ILE A 77 -9.85 3.11 16.76
N PRO A 78 -9.67 3.99 17.77
CA PRO A 78 -9.57 5.43 17.52
C PRO A 78 -8.45 5.83 16.54
N ARG A 79 -7.45 4.99 16.33
CA ARG A 79 -6.35 5.22 15.37
C ARG A 79 -6.67 4.80 13.94
N PHE A 80 -7.88 4.29 13.67
CA PHE A 80 -8.24 3.73 12.37
C PHE A 80 -8.03 4.73 11.23
N VAL A 81 -8.59 5.94 11.35
CA VAL A 81 -8.50 6.98 10.32
C VAL A 81 -7.04 7.34 10.02
N GLN A 82 -6.24 7.55 11.07
CA GLN A 82 -4.82 7.91 10.92
C GLN A 82 -4.01 6.77 10.29
N THR A 83 -4.18 5.55 10.79
CA THR A 83 -3.42 4.38 10.30
C THR A 83 -3.77 4.08 8.84
N THR A 84 -5.08 4.08 8.50
CA THR A 84 -5.52 3.82 7.13
C THR A 84 -5.06 4.91 6.17
N SER A 85 -5.22 6.20 6.54
CA SER A 85 -4.74 7.31 5.71
C SER A 85 -3.23 7.27 5.50
N THR A 86 -2.46 6.87 6.52
CA THR A 86 -1.01 6.73 6.39
C THR A 86 -0.67 5.59 5.44
N LEU A 87 -1.27 4.42 5.64
CA LEU A 87 -0.97 3.21 4.88
C LEU A 87 -1.30 3.41 3.40
N LEU A 88 -2.50 3.88 3.07
CA LEU A 88 -2.90 4.18 1.70
C LEU A 88 -2.06 5.31 1.07
N GLY A 89 -1.73 6.34 1.87
CA GLY A 89 -0.95 7.48 1.36
C GLY A 89 0.50 7.14 1.05
N THR A 90 1.17 6.38 1.92
CA THR A 90 2.55 5.93 1.69
C THR A 90 2.62 4.91 0.56
N ASP A 91 1.65 3.99 0.51
CA ASP A 91 1.55 3.01 -0.57
C ASP A 91 1.35 3.68 -1.93
N ALA A 92 0.45 4.66 -2.04
CA ALA A 92 0.25 5.44 -3.26
C ALA A 92 1.53 6.17 -3.70
N LEU A 93 2.32 6.74 -2.76
CA LEU A 93 3.57 7.41 -3.09
C LEU A 93 4.62 6.45 -3.64
N ILE A 94 4.77 5.28 -3.01
CA ILE A 94 5.73 4.25 -3.46
C ILE A 94 5.27 3.64 -4.78
N SER A 95 3.98 3.34 -4.92
CA SER A 95 3.38 2.82 -6.15
C SER A 95 3.50 3.79 -7.33
N ALA A 96 3.41 5.11 -7.09
CA ALA A 96 3.66 6.11 -8.13
C ALA A 96 5.09 6.02 -8.68
N LEU A 97 6.08 5.69 -7.85
CA LEU A 97 7.46 5.46 -8.30
C LEU A 97 7.60 4.13 -9.06
N ALA A 98 6.72 3.17 -8.83
CA ALA A 98 6.72 1.88 -9.53
C ALA A 98 6.17 1.99 -10.97
N ILE A 99 5.33 2.99 -11.29
CA ILE A 99 4.73 3.16 -12.63
C ILE A 99 5.79 3.16 -13.76
N PRO A 100 6.82 4.04 -13.74
CA PRO A 100 7.83 4.05 -14.79
C PRO A 100 8.63 2.74 -14.83
N VAL A 101 8.92 2.13 -13.69
CA VAL A 101 9.66 0.87 -13.62
C VAL A 101 8.86 -0.27 -14.23
N LEU A 102 7.57 -0.35 -13.92
CA LEU A 102 6.67 -1.35 -14.48
C LEU A 102 6.50 -1.16 -15.99
N SER A 103 6.42 0.08 -16.48
CA SER A 103 6.37 0.38 -17.91
C SER A 103 7.63 -0.10 -18.65
N MET A 104 8.80 0.00 -18.03
CA MET A 104 10.06 -0.55 -18.58
C MET A 104 10.03 -2.08 -18.64
N LEU A 105 9.52 -2.74 -17.60
CA LEU A 105 9.38 -4.20 -17.54
C LEU A 105 8.36 -4.73 -18.56
N HIS A 106 7.32 -3.96 -18.86
CA HIS A 106 6.37 -4.32 -19.94
C HIS A 106 7.00 -4.26 -21.33
N GLN A 107 7.95 -3.36 -21.56
CA GLN A 107 8.66 -3.25 -22.85
C GLN A 107 9.75 -4.33 -22.98
N ASP A 108 10.45 -4.62 -21.90
CA ASP A 108 11.52 -5.63 -21.83
C ASP A 108 11.51 -6.30 -20.46
N ALA A 109 10.91 -7.49 -20.38
CA ALA A 109 10.84 -8.29 -19.17
C ALA A 109 12.20 -8.75 -18.65
N SER A 110 13.24 -8.74 -19.51
CA SER A 110 14.61 -9.11 -19.14
C SER A 110 15.46 -7.94 -18.62
N ASN A 111 14.88 -6.75 -18.49
CA ASN A 111 15.56 -5.55 -18.01
C ASN A 111 15.97 -5.71 -16.54
N MET A 112 17.15 -6.25 -16.30
CA MET A 112 17.66 -6.53 -14.95
C MET A 112 17.67 -5.30 -14.01
N PRO A 113 18.14 -4.09 -14.44
CA PRO A 113 18.02 -2.89 -13.61
C PRO A 113 16.61 -2.62 -13.14
N ALA A 114 15.60 -2.71 -14.03
CA ALA A 114 14.20 -2.48 -13.67
C ALA A 114 13.68 -3.52 -12.68
N VAL A 115 14.06 -4.81 -12.84
CA VAL A 115 13.74 -5.87 -11.88
C VAL A 115 14.30 -5.55 -10.49
N PHE A 116 15.57 -5.16 -10.38
CA PHE A 116 16.19 -4.82 -9.10
C PHE A 116 15.53 -3.60 -8.45
N ILE A 117 15.20 -2.55 -9.22
CA ILE A 117 14.49 -1.39 -8.70
C ILE A 117 13.10 -1.80 -8.19
N MET A 118 12.37 -2.64 -8.93
CA MET A 118 11.05 -3.12 -8.51
C MET A 118 11.11 -3.90 -7.20
N LEU A 119 12.08 -4.81 -7.06
CA LEU A 119 12.32 -5.56 -5.83
C LEU A 119 12.66 -4.63 -4.66
N ALA A 120 13.49 -3.61 -4.89
CA ALA A 120 13.82 -2.62 -3.88
C ALA A 120 12.58 -1.81 -3.43
N LEU A 121 11.70 -1.41 -4.36
CA LEU A 121 10.45 -0.72 -4.05
C LEU A 121 9.50 -1.63 -3.26
N MET A 122 9.39 -2.91 -3.61
CA MET A 122 8.57 -3.88 -2.87
C MET A 122 9.09 -4.06 -1.43
N LEU A 123 10.40 -4.22 -1.27
CA LEU A 123 11.01 -4.33 0.06
C LEU A 123 10.81 -3.05 0.87
N TRP A 124 11.00 -1.89 0.25
CA TRP A 124 10.79 -0.60 0.89
C TRP A 124 9.34 -0.44 1.34
N ASN A 125 8.37 -0.76 0.49
CA ASN A 125 6.94 -0.70 0.83
C ASN A 125 6.60 -1.62 2.02
N TRP A 126 7.14 -2.84 2.04
CA TRP A 126 6.97 -3.76 3.16
C TRP A 126 7.55 -3.20 4.47
N LEU A 127 8.74 -2.60 4.45
CA LEU A 127 9.38 -1.99 5.62
C LEU A 127 8.58 -0.76 6.11
N VAL A 128 8.07 0.08 5.21
CA VAL A 128 7.22 1.24 5.55
C VAL A 128 5.91 0.76 6.17
N THR A 129 5.27 -0.25 5.61
CA THR A 129 4.07 -0.88 6.18
C THR A 129 4.34 -1.39 7.59
N ALA A 130 5.45 -2.09 7.82
CA ALA A 130 5.86 -2.54 9.15
C ALA A 130 6.10 -1.38 10.12
N HIS A 131 6.71 -0.29 9.66
CA HIS A 131 6.90 0.92 10.46
C HIS A 131 5.57 1.52 10.92
N ILE A 132 4.61 1.61 10.00
CA ILE A 132 3.26 2.11 10.30
C ILE A 132 2.56 1.20 11.32
N ILE A 133 2.57 -0.12 11.10
CA ILE A 133 1.96 -1.11 12.01
C ILE A 133 2.61 -1.08 13.39
N ARG A 134 3.94 -0.99 13.47
CA ARG A 134 4.67 -0.84 14.73
C ARG A 134 4.09 0.28 15.58
N HIS A 135 3.95 1.46 14.99
CA HIS A 135 3.47 2.65 15.69
C HIS A 135 1.96 2.59 15.96
N ALA A 136 1.15 2.05 15.03
CA ALA A 136 -0.28 1.87 15.22
C ALA A 136 -0.58 0.95 16.42
N LEU A 137 0.15 -0.16 16.53
CA LEU A 137 -0.02 -1.17 17.59
C LEU A 137 0.79 -0.89 18.85
N ASN A 138 1.80 -0.02 18.77
CA ASN A 138 2.77 0.21 19.84
C ASN A 138 3.51 -1.08 20.25
N LYS A 139 4.01 -1.81 19.25
CA LYS A 139 4.72 -3.09 19.39
C LYS A 139 6.15 -3.00 18.86
N SER A 140 6.94 -4.06 19.04
CA SER A 140 8.29 -4.14 18.49
C SER A 140 8.29 -4.14 16.96
N PHE A 141 9.39 -3.72 16.34
CA PHE A 141 9.52 -3.68 14.89
C PHE A 141 9.47 -5.09 14.27
N SER A 142 10.12 -6.07 14.92
CA SER A 142 10.10 -7.46 14.46
C SER A 142 8.68 -8.06 14.44
N PHE A 143 7.85 -7.75 15.45
CA PHE A 143 6.45 -8.15 15.46
C PHE A 143 5.69 -7.49 14.30
N ALA A 144 5.90 -6.21 14.08
CA ALA A 144 5.24 -5.47 13.00
C ALA A 144 5.66 -5.95 11.61
N LEU A 145 6.93 -6.36 11.42
CA LEU A 145 7.41 -7.00 10.19
C LEU A 145 6.64 -8.30 9.88
N GLY A 146 6.40 -9.13 10.90
CA GLY A 146 5.61 -10.35 10.74
C GLY A 146 4.16 -10.05 10.34
N ILE A 147 3.52 -9.07 10.99
CA ILE A 147 2.15 -8.66 10.64
C ILE A 147 2.09 -8.05 9.23
N ALA A 148 3.05 -7.22 8.85
CA ALA A 148 3.14 -6.67 7.50
C ALA A 148 3.35 -7.78 6.44
N PHE A 149 4.16 -8.80 6.74
CA PHE A 149 4.33 -9.95 5.88
C PHE A 149 3.02 -10.72 5.69
N LEU A 150 2.31 -11.01 6.79
CA LEU A 150 1.01 -11.68 6.73
C LEU A 150 0.00 -10.87 5.92
N TYR A 151 -0.01 -9.55 6.08
CA TYR A 151 -0.87 -8.66 5.29
C TYR A 151 -0.61 -8.81 3.79
N VAL A 152 0.64 -8.64 3.36
CA VAL A 152 1.03 -8.76 1.95
C VAL A 152 0.75 -10.16 1.42
N PHE A 153 1.07 -11.20 2.20
CA PHE A 153 0.83 -12.60 1.83
C PHE A 153 -0.66 -12.88 1.64
N PHE A 154 -1.53 -12.55 2.61
CA PHE A 154 -2.96 -12.78 2.48
C PHE A 154 -3.59 -11.93 1.38
N ALA A 155 -3.18 -10.66 1.24
CA ALA A 155 -3.64 -9.81 0.17
C ALA A 155 -3.31 -10.42 -1.20
N SER A 156 -2.08 -10.89 -1.41
CA SER A 156 -1.67 -11.52 -2.68
C SER A 156 -2.43 -12.84 -2.94
N GLN A 157 -2.67 -13.67 -1.92
CA GLN A 157 -3.45 -14.90 -2.08
C GLN A 157 -4.91 -14.60 -2.47
N ILE A 158 -5.55 -13.64 -1.80
CA ILE A 158 -6.95 -13.24 -2.10
C ILE A 158 -7.03 -12.68 -3.52
N MET A 159 -6.11 -11.81 -3.89
CA MET A 159 -6.05 -11.23 -5.25
C MET A 159 -5.85 -12.31 -6.31
N GLY A 160 -4.93 -13.27 -6.08
CA GLY A 160 -4.68 -14.37 -7.01
C GLY A 160 -5.85 -15.35 -7.15
N LEU A 161 -6.67 -15.52 -6.09
CA LEU A 161 -7.88 -16.35 -6.14
C LEU A 161 -9.04 -15.68 -6.89
N ILE A 162 -9.19 -14.36 -6.72
CA ILE A 162 -10.30 -13.61 -7.35
C ILE A 162 -9.96 -13.24 -8.79
N PHE A 163 -8.70 -12.90 -9.06
CA PHE A 163 -8.21 -12.47 -10.37
C PHE A 163 -7.05 -13.37 -10.82
N PRO A 164 -7.34 -14.63 -11.20
CA PRO A 164 -6.30 -15.54 -11.67
C PRO A 164 -5.62 -14.98 -12.92
N VAL A 165 -4.29 -14.94 -12.92
CA VAL A 165 -3.52 -14.58 -14.12
C VAL A 165 -3.74 -15.68 -15.15
N SER A 166 -4.45 -15.36 -16.23
CA SER A 166 -4.60 -16.28 -17.33
C SER A 166 -3.21 -16.54 -17.93
N PRO A 167 -2.77 -17.82 -18.07
CA PRO A 167 -1.51 -18.07 -18.77
C PRO A 167 -1.63 -17.51 -20.17
N VAL A 168 -0.67 -16.66 -20.54
CA VAL A 168 -0.57 -16.15 -21.92
C VAL A 168 -0.35 -17.36 -22.83
N SER A 169 -1.39 -17.71 -23.58
CA SER A 169 -1.36 -18.75 -24.60
C SER A 169 -0.60 -18.28 -25.85
#